data_fec94fd11fa09fd4912ea3003e6e9cda
#
_entry.id   fec94fd11fa09fd4912ea3003e6e9cda
#
_cell.length_a   1.000
_cell.length_b   1.000
_cell.length_c   1.000
_cell.angle_alpha   90.00
_cell.angle_beta   90.00
_cell.angle_gamma   90.00
#
_symmetry.space_group_name_H-M   'P 1'
#
loop_
_entity.id
_entity.type
_entity.pdbx_description
1 polymer ?
#
loop_
_entity_poly.entity_id
_entity_poly.type
_entity_poly.pdbx_seq_one_letter_code
_entity_poly.pdbx_strand_id
1 'polypeptide(L)'
;MKQFLLTMAGVFAGLVLFLIGVPFLLIVMAAGAAKPAPTPAHTVLALDLRDPLTDQDPVNPFASIGRRSMSVMSVIETLDRAGKDGKVKAVLVRLPEGGMPPAAADEIRLALKKFRASGKPVFAHSQGLYPSGVITSTYMLGAAADEFWMQPGASLQATGLASEDVFFKRFFDKYGVKADYEQRYEFKNAVNPYLYSDYTAPHREAQLSWMGSVYGSTLVNAATDRKQTPQVLRTNLEAGPYIAEDALRLKLIDKVGQVKDIESAVLAKAGKGAELVEFEKYMRSSRERVPRPGPAIAIVEGEGAIVTGHDGTANPFSSSSAMYSDDIAQALYDAIEDKDVKAIVFRVSSPGGSDTASEQILAAVRAAKAAKKPVVVSMGTYAASGGYWVSSEASAIVAHPTTLTGSIGVFGGKFALGPALEKFGVDIRQIGVGGEYAGAFGMGGEMNQAQRAAFSGWMDRIYGNFIDRVAEGRKLPPERVREIAKGQVWTGAQAREIGLVDEVGGFYQAVDKAKSLAGIQGDVRLKRMTTQVSPFEALEGALGVSANSARTLAAAAWIFGDPRAKGLLDEMAQERMRSQGAMVLSPTPVK
;
A
#
# COMPACT_ATOMS: atom_id res chain seq x y z
N MET A 1 40.47 30.68 16.39
CA MET A 1 39.34 30.46 15.48
C MET A 1 38.85 29.02 15.49
N LYS A 2 39.68 28.00 15.27
CA LYS A 2 39.27 26.56 15.23
C LYS A 2 38.68 26.07 16.56
N GLN A 3 39.27 26.39 17.70
CA GLN A 3 38.74 26.06 19.03
C GLN A 3 37.42 26.77 19.33
N PHE A 4 37.30 28.04 18.98
CA PHE A 4 36.04 28.80 19.15
C PHE A 4 34.89 28.19 18.35
N LEU A 5 35.14 27.80 17.08
CA LEU A 5 34.12 27.14 16.25
C LEU A 5 33.72 25.76 16.79
N LEU A 6 34.68 24.98 17.31
CA LEU A 6 34.40 23.70 17.94
C LEU A 6 33.59 23.84 19.24
N THR A 7 33.93 24.85 20.08
CA THR A 7 33.16 25.12 21.30
C THR A 7 31.75 25.61 20.99
N MET A 8 31.62 26.48 20.00
CA MET A 8 30.28 26.96 19.53
C MET A 8 29.44 25.83 18.98
N ALA A 9 30.02 24.94 18.18
CA ALA A 9 29.33 23.74 17.65
C ALA A 9 28.95 22.79 18.80
N GLY A 10 29.79 22.58 19.79
CA GLY A 10 29.50 21.76 20.97
C GLY A 10 28.38 22.36 21.83
N VAL A 11 28.39 23.67 22.08
CA VAL A 11 27.32 24.37 22.83
C VAL A 11 26.00 24.29 22.05
N PHE A 12 26.03 24.49 20.73
CA PHE A 12 24.82 24.39 19.91
C PHE A 12 24.26 22.98 19.89
N ALA A 13 25.12 21.96 19.74
CA ALA A 13 24.72 20.56 19.79
C ALA A 13 24.14 20.18 21.15
N GLY A 14 24.77 20.65 22.24
CA GLY A 14 24.28 20.47 23.62
C GLY A 14 22.92 21.15 23.84
N LEU A 15 22.74 22.34 23.31
CA LEU A 15 21.46 23.08 23.38
C LEU A 15 20.34 22.40 22.62
N VAL A 16 20.63 21.89 21.44
CA VAL A 16 19.67 21.09 20.60
C VAL A 16 19.32 19.79 21.34
N LEU A 17 20.31 19.10 21.90
CA LEU A 17 20.06 17.88 22.69
C LEU A 17 19.22 18.17 23.93
N PHE A 18 19.45 19.27 24.61
CA PHE A 18 18.73 19.65 25.82
C PHE A 18 17.32 20.18 25.51
N LEU A 19 17.17 21.05 24.52
CA LEU A 19 15.87 21.67 24.19
C LEU A 19 14.93 20.78 23.37
N ILE A 20 15.47 19.84 22.60
CA ILE A 20 14.69 18.96 21.75
C ILE A 20 14.81 17.50 22.22
N GLY A 21 16.01 17.02 22.47
CA GLY A 21 16.27 15.61 22.80
C GLY A 21 15.72 15.21 24.16
N VAL A 22 15.91 16.05 25.20
CA VAL A 22 15.40 15.76 26.55
C VAL A 22 13.86 15.83 26.60
N PRO A 23 13.17 16.87 26.11
CA PRO A 23 11.71 16.87 26.04
C PRO A 23 11.16 15.71 25.21
N PHE A 24 11.79 15.39 24.08
CA PHE A 24 11.41 14.24 23.26
C PHE A 24 11.56 12.92 24.01
N LEU A 25 12.68 12.70 24.68
CA LEU A 25 12.90 11.52 25.51
C LEU A 25 11.88 11.43 26.66
N LEU A 26 11.57 12.54 27.32
CA LEU A 26 10.55 12.61 28.36
C LEU A 26 9.13 12.31 27.80
N ILE A 27 8.81 12.79 26.62
CA ILE A 27 7.53 12.50 25.93
C ILE A 27 7.46 11.00 25.59
N VAL A 28 8.52 10.41 25.03
CA VAL A 28 8.59 8.97 24.70
C VAL A 28 8.50 8.12 25.98
N MET A 29 9.20 8.49 27.03
CA MET A 29 9.11 7.81 28.34
C MET A 29 7.72 7.96 28.97
N ALA A 30 7.12 9.14 28.93
CA ALA A 30 5.78 9.38 29.45
C ALA A 30 4.72 8.62 28.65
N ALA A 31 4.84 8.60 27.31
CA ALA A 31 3.96 7.84 26.41
C ALA A 31 4.09 6.31 26.65
N GLY A 32 5.31 5.82 26.91
CA GLY A 32 5.56 4.40 27.21
C GLY A 32 5.14 4.00 28.63
N ALA A 33 5.15 4.92 29.60
CA ALA A 33 4.78 4.65 30.99
C ALA A 33 3.28 4.82 31.28
N ALA A 34 2.53 5.53 30.44
CA ALA A 34 1.10 5.71 30.60
C ALA A 34 0.36 4.39 30.35
N LYS A 35 -0.13 3.75 31.39
CA LYS A 35 -1.04 2.60 31.25
C LYS A 35 -2.29 3.07 30.50
N PRO A 36 -2.69 2.39 29.40
CA PRO A 36 -3.93 2.73 28.72
C PRO A 36 -5.10 2.72 29.71
N ALA A 37 -5.95 3.71 29.65
CA ALA A 37 -7.17 3.71 30.45
C ALA A 37 -7.99 2.45 30.15
N PRO A 38 -8.62 1.83 31.17
CA PRO A 38 -9.42 0.64 30.96
C PRO A 38 -10.59 0.93 30.02
N THR A 39 -10.90 -0.01 29.13
CA THR A 39 -12.05 0.08 28.21
C THR A 39 -13.34 0.11 29.02
N PRO A 40 -14.25 1.10 28.83
CA PRO A 40 -15.56 1.15 29.47
C PRO A 40 -16.38 -0.13 29.22
N ALA A 41 -17.31 -0.42 30.12
CA ALA A 41 -18.14 -1.65 30.04
C ALA A 41 -19.08 -1.67 28.84
N HIS A 42 -19.53 -0.50 28.39
CA HIS A 42 -20.38 -0.33 27.21
C HIS A 42 -19.69 0.63 26.24
N THR A 43 -18.85 0.10 25.37
CA THR A 43 -18.03 0.89 24.44
C THR A 43 -18.64 0.87 23.04
N VAL A 44 -18.77 2.05 22.44
CA VAL A 44 -18.94 2.25 21.01
C VAL A 44 -17.60 2.72 20.43
N LEU A 45 -17.07 1.98 19.48
CA LEU A 45 -15.82 2.36 18.84
C LEU A 45 -16.08 3.38 17.72
N ALA A 46 -15.42 4.52 17.78
CA ALA A 46 -15.44 5.54 16.74
C ALA A 46 -14.26 5.34 15.78
N LEU A 47 -14.51 4.69 14.64
CA LEU A 47 -13.54 4.46 13.58
C LEU A 47 -13.59 5.62 12.58
N ASP A 48 -12.57 6.45 12.56
CA ASP A 48 -12.44 7.57 11.64
C ASP A 48 -11.53 7.19 10.46
N LEU A 49 -12.10 7.08 9.25
CA LEU A 49 -11.40 6.71 8.03
C LEU A 49 -11.13 7.91 7.11
N ARG A 50 -11.32 9.14 7.59
CA ARG A 50 -11.10 10.35 6.79
C ARG A 50 -9.63 10.65 6.54
N ASP A 51 -8.74 10.16 7.40
CA ASP A 51 -7.30 10.19 7.17
C ASP A 51 -6.88 8.99 6.28
N PRO A 52 -5.94 9.18 5.35
CA PRO A 52 -5.43 8.10 4.51
C PRO A 52 -4.82 6.96 5.32
N LEU A 53 -5.11 5.72 4.92
CA LEU A 53 -4.55 4.51 5.51
C LEU A 53 -3.38 3.99 4.67
N THR A 54 -2.34 3.47 5.33
CA THR A 54 -1.37 2.56 4.72
C THR A 54 -1.96 1.14 4.69
N ASP A 55 -1.42 0.23 3.90
CA ASP A 55 -1.85 -1.17 3.96
C ASP A 55 -1.38 -1.82 5.27
N GLN A 56 -0.16 -1.54 5.68
CA GLN A 56 0.53 -2.12 6.83
C GLN A 56 1.00 -1.04 7.82
N ASP A 57 1.25 -1.45 9.06
CA ASP A 57 1.81 -0.54 10.07
C ASP A 57 3.23 -0.12 9.65
N PRO A 58 3.59 1.18 9.72
CA PRO A 58 4.91 1.63 9.34
C PRO A 58 5.97 0.99 10.25
N VAL A 59 7.04 0.47 9.64
CA VAL A 59 8.18 -0.11 10.35
C VAL A 59 8.93 0.95 11.15
N ASN A 60 9.03 2.17 10.60
CA ASN A 60 9.70 3.29 11.26
C ASN A 60 8.78 3.94 12.30
N PRO A 61 9.10 3.86 13.62
CA PRO A 61 8.30 4.46 14.67
C PRO A 61 8.22 5.99 14.60
N PHE A 62 9.17 6.65 13.94
CA PHE A 62 9.17 8.11 13.75
C PHE A 62 8.23 8.57 12.63
N ALA A 63 7.89 7.71 11.67
CA ALA A 63 6.95 8.03 10.59
C ALA A 63 5.54 8.38 11.12
N SER A 64 5.22 7.96 12.35
CA SER A 64 3.92 8.19 13.00
C SER A 64 3.91 9.39 13.95
N ILE A 65 5.06 10.09 14.15
CA ILE A 65 5.10 11.25 15.05
C ILE A 65 4.27 12.40 14.47
N GLY A 66 3.25 12.81 15.24
CA GLY A 66 2.36 13.91 14.87
C GLY A 66 1.27 13.56 13.84
N ARG A 67 1.13 12.30 13.45
CA ARG A 67 0.07 11.81 12.57
C ARG A 67 -0.71 10.66 13.21
N ARG A 68 -2.01 10.64 13.02
CA ARG A 68 -2.82 9.44 13.22
C ARG A 68 -2.48 8.49 12.06
N SER A 69 -1.70 7.44 12.31
CA SER A 69 -1.41 6.44 11.29
C SER A 69 -2.05 5.13 11.69
N MET A 70 -3.24 4.88 11.16
CA MET A 70 -3.81 3.54 11.15
C MET A 70 -3.45 2.88 9.82
N SER A 71 -3.24 1.58 9.85
CA SER A 71 -3.16 0.76 8.65
C SER A 71 -4.43 -0.06 8.47
N VAL A 72 -4.67 -0.51 7.24
CA VAL A 72 -5.76 -1.45 6.94
C VAL A 72 -5.63 -2.69 7.84
N MET A 73 -4.40 -3.24 7.96
CA MET A 73 -4.13 -4.41 8.80
C MET A 73 -4.46 -4.16 10.28
N SER A 74 -4.06 -3.02 10.83
CA SER A 74 -4.37 -2.68 12.22
C SER A 74 -5.87 -2.48 12.46
N VAL A 75 -6.60 -1.94 11.48
CA VAL A 75 -8.05 -1.78 11.54
C VAL A 75 -8.75 -3.13 11.58
N ILE A 76 -8.42 -4.04 10.64
CA ILE A 76 -9.12 -5.34 10.55
C ILE A 76 -8.84 -6.25 11.77
N GLU A 77 -7.60 -6.27 12.26
CA GLU A 77 -7.25 -7.01 13.46
C GLU A 77 -7.94 -6.47 14.71
N THR A 78 -8.07 -5.15 14.80
CA THR A 78 -8.77 -4.51 15.92
C THR A 78 -10.26 -4.78 15.87
N LEU A 79 -10.90 -4.77 14.69
CA LEU A 79 -12.29 -5.17 14.50
C LEU A 79 -12.52 -6.64 14.88
N ASP A 80 -11.60 -7.55 14.55
CA ASP A 80 -11.69 -8.96 14.94
C ASP A 80 -11.65 -9.12 16.47
N ARG A 81 -10.72 -8.41 17.15
CA ARG A 81 -10.68 -8.40 18.63
C ARG A 81 -11.94 -7.78 19.23
N ALA A 82 -12.40 -6.66 18.67
CA ALA A 82 -13.62 -5.97 19.14
C ALA A 82 -14.88 -6.83 18.99
N GLY A 83 -14.96 -7.64 17.93
CA GLY A 83 -16.04 -8.60 17.75
C GLY A 83 -16.14 -9.61 18.91
N LYS A 84 -15.01 -10.03 19.45
CA LYS A 84 -14.89 -11.00 20.56
C LYS A 84 -14.98 -10.35 21.95
N ASP A 85 -14.76 -9.01 22.06
CA ASP A 85 -14.77 -8.30 23.34
C ASP A 85 -16.21 -7.95 23.77
N GLY A 86 -16.67 -8.55 24.87
CA GLY A 86 -18.02 -8.29 25.42
C GLY A 86 -18.28 -6.84 25.85
N LYS A 87 -17.25 -6.02 26.05
CA LYS A 87 -17.38 -4.60 26.38
C LYS A 87 -17.74 -3.74 25.15
N VAL A 88 -17.29 -4.13 23.97
CA VAL A 88 -17.62 -3.43 22.72
C VAL A 88 -19.05 -3.79 22.29
N LYS A 89 -19.89 -2.77 22.10
CA LYS A 89 -21.32 -2.94 21.78
C LYS A 89 -21.67 -2.54 20.34
N ALA A 90 -20.92 -1.61 19.75
CA ALA A 90 -21.14 -1.13 18.38
C ALA A 90 -19.88 -0.48 17.80
N VAL A 91 -19.89 -0.24 16.49
CA VAL A 91 -18.90 0.57 15.78
C VAL A 91 -19.63 1.69 15.04
N LEU A 92 -19.12 2.92 15.15
CA LEU A 92 -19.45 4.06 14.32
C LEU A 92 -18.29 4.36 13.39
N VAL A 93 -18.53 4.27 12.08
CA VAL A 93 -17.53 4.53 11.03
C VAL A 93 -17.76 5.92 10.44
N ARG A 94 -16.73 6.76 10.45
CA ARG A 94 -16.71 8.05 9.74
C ARG A 94 -16.01 7.85 8.40
N LEU A 95 -16.78 8.02 7.32
CA LEU A 95 -16.29 7.82 5.96
C LEU A 95 -15.57 9.06 5.42
N PRO A 96 -14.53 8.91 4.57
CA PRO A 96 -13.95 10.03 3.85
C PRO A 96 -14.92 10.58 2.80
N GLU A 97 -14.70 11.82 2.40
CA GLU A 97 -15.50 12.47 1.35
C GLU A 97 -15.07 12.04 -0.06
N GLY A 98 -13.83 11.58 -0.22
CA GLY A 98 -13.27 11.03 -1.45
C GLY A 98 -13.26 9.50 -1.49
N GLY A 99 -12.81 8.95 -2.62
CA GLY A 99 -12.68 7.51 -2.82
C GLY A 99 -11.49 6.91 -2.05
N MET A 100 -11.73 5.78 -1.40
CA MET A 100 -10.70 4.94 -0.81
C MET A 100 -10.10 3.98 -1.85
N PRO A 101 -8.86 3.48 -1.67
CA PRO A 101 -8.36 2.36 -2.47
C PRO A 101 -9.33 1.17 -2.39
N PRO A 102 -9.81 0.63 -3.53
CA PRO A 102 -10.92 -0.33 -3.55
C PRO A 102 -10.68 -1.61 -2.75
N ALA A 103 -9.46 -2.19 -2.83
CA ALA A 103 -9.12 -3.38 -2.06
C ALA A 103 -9.06 -3.11 -0.55
N ALA A 104 -8.53 -1.94 -0.14
CA ALA A 104 -8.51 -1.52 1.25
C ALA A 104 -9.93 -1.31 1.81
N ALA A 105 -10.80 -0.67 1.04
CA ALA A 105 -12.22 -0.50 1.41
C ALA A 105 -12.94 -1.86 1.54
N ASP A 106 -12.68 -2.80 0.63
CA ASP A 106 -13.28 -4.14 0.67
C ASP A 106 -12.72 -4.98 1.84
N GLU A 107 -11.44 -4.84 2.17
CA GLU A 107 -10.82 -5.49 3.33
C GLU A 107 -11.53 -5.04 4.64
N ILE A 108 -11.69 -3.73 4.82
CA ILE A 108 -12.39 -3.16 5.99
C ILE A 108 -13.86 -3.56 5.97
N ARG A 109 -14.50 -3.56 4.80
CA ARG A 109 -15.89 -4.02 4.62
C ARG A 109 -16.07 -5.47 5.12
N LEU A 110 -15.19 -6.38 4.72
CA LEU A 110 -15.23 -7.77 5.17
C LEU A 110 -15.05 -7.88 6.69
N ALA A 111 -14.15 -7.08 7.28
CA ALA A 111 -13.96 -7.04 8.73
C ALA A 111 -15.18 -6.48 9.48
N LEU A 112 -15.84 -5.43 8.94
CA LEU A 112 -17.09 -4.91 9.49
C LEU A 112 -18.23 -5.95 9.41
N LYS A 113 -18.33 -6.68 8.30
CA LYS A 113 -19.32 -7.78 8.17
C LYS A 113 -19.06 -8.90 9.19
N LYS A 114 -17.80 -9.26 9.41
CA LYS A 114 -17.40 -10.23 10.45
C LYS A 114 -17.74 -9.70 11.84
N PHE A 115 -17.51 -8.42 12.12
CA PHE A 115 -17.92 -7.78 13.37
C PHE A 115 -19.45 -7.82 13.55
N ARG A 116 -20.24 -7.49 12.53
CA ARG A 116 -21.71 -7.58 12.54
C ARG A 116 -22.21 -9.00 12.81
N ALA A 117 -21.51 -10.01 12.26
CA ALA A 117 -21.84 -11.42 12.51
C ALA A 117 -21.71 -11.83 13.99
N SER A 118 -20.97 -11.05 14.83
CA SER A 118 -20.95 -11.22 16.29
C SER A 118 -22.20 -10.67 17.00
N GLY A 119 -23.20 -10.17 16.25
CA GLY A 119 -24.45 -9.59 16.78
C GLY A 119 -24.36 -8.13 17.19
N LYS A 120 -23.27 -7.44 16.85
CA LYS A 120 -23.03 -6.05 17.22
C LYS A 120 -23.22 -5.13 16.00
N PRO A 121 -24.02 -4.04 16.13
CA PRO A 121 -24.32 -3.19 14.98
C PRO A 121 -23.16 -2.30 14.56
N VAL A 122 -23.14 -1.98 13.27
CA VAL A 122 -22.24 -1.03 12.62
C VAL A 122 -23.05 0.13 12.05
N PHE A 123 -22.65 1.34 12.37
CA PHE A 123 -23.21 2.57 11.83
C PHE A 123 -22.14 3.26 10.97
N ALA A 124 -22.53 3.81 9.84
CA ALA A 124 -21.65 4.60 8.98
C ALA A 124 -22.22 6.01 8.77
N HIS A 125 -21.34 7.01 8.77
CA HIS A 125 -21.71 8.40 8.50
C HIS A 125 -20.77 9.03 7.48
N SER A 126 -21.35 9.74 6.50
CA SER A 126 -20.62 10.57 5.54
C SER A 126 -21.11 12.02 5.58
N GLN A 127 -20.16 12.96 5.47
CA GLN A 127 -20.46 14.39 5.33
C GLN A 127 -20.65 14.80 3.85
N GLY A 128 -20.46 13.87 2.93
CA GLY A 128 -20.58 13.97 1.49
C GLY A 128 -19.74 12.89 0.82
N LEU A 129 -20.09 12.54 -0.41
CA LEU A 129 -19.31 11.64 -1.25
C LEU A 129 -19.05 12.33 -2.59
N TYR A 130 -17.84 12.81 -2.81
CA TYR A 130 -17.44 13.59 -3.98
C TYR A 130 -16.58 12.76 -4.95
N PRO A 131 -16.60 13.05 -6.27
CA PRO A 131 -15.94 12.23 -7.31
C PRO A 131 -14.42 12.44 -7.32
N SER A 132 -13.75 12.07 -6.24
CA SER A 132 -12.30 12.05 -6.11
C SER A 132 -11.85 10.61 -5.87
N GLY A 133 -10.92 10.11 -6.66
CA GLY A 133 -10.51 8.70 -6.61
C GLY A 133 -11.64 7.72 -6.95
N VAL A 134 -11.61 6.53 -6.38
CA VAL A 134 -12.66 5.52 -6.59
C VAL A 134 -13.77 5.69 -5.57
N ILE A 135 -14.62 6.69 -5.74
CA ILE A 135 -15.68 7.05 -4.78
C ILE A 135 -16.68 5.92 -4.54
N THR A 136 -16.89 5.04 -5.52
CA THR A 136 -17.76 3.87 -5.38
C THR A 136 -17.25 2.88 -4.35
N SER A 137 -15.95 2.84 -4.05
CA SER A 137 -15.40 2.01 -2.98
C SER A 137 -15.75 2.53 -1.59
N THR A 138 -15.77 3.85 -1.40
CA THR A 138 -16.24 4.47 -0.16
C THR A 138 -17.74 4.27 0.04
N TYR A 139 -18.54 4.41 -1.03
CA TYR A 139 -19.96 4.07 -1.00
C TYR A 139 -20.20 2.60 -0.63
N MET A 140 -19.44 1.67 -1.26
CA MET A 140 -19.50 0.23 -0.96
C MET A 140 -19.22 -0.04 0.54
N LEU A 141 -18.23 0.65 1.12
CA LEU A 141 -17.92 0.51 2.54
C LEU A 141 -19.06 1.00 3.43
N GLY A 142 -19.66 2.15 3.13
CA GLY A 142 -20.84 2.66 3.83
C GLY A 142 -22.05 1.73 3.72
N ALA A 143 -22.26 1.15 2.54
CA ALA A 143 -23.34 0.20 2.25
C ALA A 143 -23.28 -1.07 3.12
N ALA A 144 -22.12 -1.42 3.66
CA ALA A 144 -21.95 -2.59 4.54
C ALA A 144 -22.41 -2.37 5.98
N ALA A 145 -22.73 -1.13 6.39
CA ALA A 145 -23.27 -0.84 7.72
C ALA A 145 -24.72 -1.33 7.89
N ASP A 146 -25.18 -1.42 9.13
CA ASP A 146 -26.59 -1.66 9.43
C ASP A 146 -27.42 -0.41 9.15
N GLU A 147 -26.84 0.77 9.38
CA GLU A 147 -27.42 2.05 9.02
C GLU A 147 -26.33 2.96 8.41
N PHE A 148 -26.55 3.41 7.18
CA PHE A 148 -25.71 4.38 6.50
C PHE A 148 -26.39 5.75 6.48
N TRP A 149 -25.79 6.72 7.17
CA TRP A 149 -26.31 8.08 7.31
C TRP A 149 -25.47 9.07 6.49
N MET A 150 -26.15 10.10 5.98
CA MET A 150 -25.48 11.26 5.41
C MET A 150 -25.95 12.54 6.10
N GLN A 151 -25.05 13.54 6.12
CA GLN A 151 -25.35 14.88 6.63
C GLN A 151 -26.46 15.53 5.79
N PRO A 152 -27.40 16.30 6.38
CA PRO A 152 -28.42 17.05 5.63
C PRO A 152 -27.80 17.96 4.57
N GLY A 153 -28.35 17.95 3.36
CA GLY A 153 -27.85 18.72 2.23
C GLY A 153 -26.52 18.25 1.65
N ALA A 154 -25.91 17.19 2.17
CA ALA A 154 -24.69 16.61 1.61
C ALA A 154 -24.93 16.02 0.22
N SER A 155 -23.90 16.02 -0.62
CA SER A 155 -23.98 15.46 -1.97
C SER A 155 -23.50 14.01 -2.02
N LEU A 156 -24.24 13.15 -2.73
CA LEU A 156 -23.83 11.80 -3.11
C LEU A 156 -23.51 11.79 -4.60
N GLN A 157 -22.22 11.65 -4.96
CA GLN A 157 -21.71 11.75 -6.33
C GLN A 157 -20.95 10.47 -6.75
N ALA A 158 -21.38 9.30 -6.31
CA ALA A 158 -20.77 8.01 -6.65
C ALA A 158 -21.21 7.51 -8.05
N THR A 159 -21.07 8.36 -9.07
CA THR A 159 -21.64 8.15 -10.41
C THR A 159 -20.80 7.30 -11.34
N GLY A 160 -19.56 7.00 -10.99
CA GLY A 160 -18.65 6.23 -11.83
C GLY A 160 -17.18 6.39 -11.44
N LEU A 161 -16.29 5.99 -12.34
CA LEU A 161 -14.84 6.07 -12.21
C LEU A 161 -14.25 6.72 -13.45
N ALA A 162 -13.47 7.77 -13.25
CA ALA A 162 -12.69 8.43 -14.29
C ALA A 162 -11.21 8.49 -13.90
N SER A 163 -10.31 8.51 -14.87
CA SER A 163 -8.87 8.66 -14.70
C SER A 163 -8.34 9.65 -15.72
N GLU A 164 -7.41 10.48 -15.31
CA GLU A 164 -6.65 11.38 -16.18
C GLU A 164 -5.17 11.05 -16.06
N ASP A 165 -4.51 10.79 -17.19
CA ASP A 165 -3.07 10.55 -17.26
C ASP A 165 -2.36 11.72 -17.92
N VAL A 166 -1.22 12.14 -17.37
CA VAL A 166 -0.41 13.23 -17.92
C VAL A 166 0.64 12.65 -18.87
N PHE A 167 0.66 13.14 -20.11
CA PHE A 167 1.61 12.73 -21.14
C PHE A 167 2.66 13.83 -21.38
N PHE A 168 3.95 13.48 -21.21
CA PHE A 168 5.07 14.44 -21.24
C PHE A 168 5.78 14.49 -22.60
N LYS A 169 5.44 13.64 -23.57
CA LYS A 169 6.17 13.56 -24.86
C LYS A 169 6.37 14.90 -25.53
N ARG A 170 5.29 15.72 -25.66
CA ARG A 170 5.38 17.04 -26.30
C ARG A 170 6.24 18.03 -25.50
N PHE A 171 6.20 17.95 -24.18
CA PHE A 171 7.06 18.74 -23.30
C PHE A 171 8.52 18.35 -23.50
N PHE A 172 8.84 17.07 -23.52
CA PHE A 172 10.18 16.56 -23.74
C PHE A 172 10.72 16.96 -25.11
N ASP A 173 9.93 16.82 -26.17
CA ASP A 173 10.32 17.23 -27.52
C ASP A 173 10.64 18.72 -27.59
N LYS A 174 9.79 19.57 -26.96
CA LYS A 174 9.99 21.04 -26.94
C LYS A 174 11.29 21.43 -26.23
N TYR A 175 11.59 20.80 -25.11
CA TYR A 175 12.73 21.16 -24.28
C TYR A 175 14.00 20.34 -24.58
N GLY A 176 13.95 19.38 -25.46
CA GLY A 176 15.11 18.58 -25.88
C GLY A 176 15.44 17.44 -24.93
N VAL A 177 14.55 17.06 -24.03
CA VAL A 177 14.69 15.82 -23.23
C VAL A 177 14.37 14.63 -24.13
N LYS A 178 15.20 13.58 -24.05
CA LYS A 178 14.93 12.33 -24.75
C LYS A 178 14.60 11.24 -23.73
N ALA A 179 13.39 10.68 -23.84
CA ALA A 179 12.99 9.50 -23.08
C ALA A 179 13.47 8.25 -23.80
N ASP A 180 14.59 7.70 -23.37
CA ASP A 180 15.27 6.55 -23.96
C ASP A 180 14.90 5.28 -23.19
N TYR A 181 13.66 4.81 -23.36
CA TYR A 181 13.06 3.69 -22.65
C TYR A 181 12.65 2.57 -23.60
N GLU A 182 12.73 1.34 -23.09
CA GLU A 182 12.18 0.13 -23.70
C GLU A 182 11.22 -0.55 -22.75
N GLN A 183 10.24 -1.26 -23.31
CA GLN A 183 9.30 -2.09 -22.56
C GLN A 183 9.11 -3.44 -23.24
N ARG A 184 8.70 -4.46 -22.48
CA ARG A 184 8.31 -5.76 -23.01
C ARG A 184 6.84 -5.93 -22.86
N TYR A 185 6.25 -5.82 -23.78
CA TYR A 185 5.20 -5.83 -24.78
C TYR A 185 4.23 -4.66 -24.56
N GLU A 186 3.13 -4.69 -25.32
CA GLU A 186 2.23 -3.58 -25.60
C GLU A 186 1.41 -3.07 -24.40
N PHE A 187 1.25 -3.91 -23.34
CA PHE A 187 0.50 -3.55 -22.14
C PHE A 187 1.37 -3.09 -20.96
N LYS A 188 2.72 -3.08 -21.10
CA LYS A 188 3.60 -2.53 -20.05
C LYS A 188 3.66 -1.00 -20.10
N ASN A 189 2.57 -0.36 -19.75
CA ASN A 189 2.25 1.04 -20.03
C ASN A 189 2.99 2.07 -19.17
N ALA A 190 3.83 1.65 -18.20
CA ALA A 190 4.46 2.54 -17.22
C ALA A 190 5.29 3.68 -17.83
N VAL A 191 5.88 3.45 -19.01
CA VAL A 191 6.69 4.45 -19.72
C VAL A 191 5.96 5.19 -20.84
N ASN A 192 4.73 4.78 -21.15
CA ASN A 192 3.93 5.40 -22.22
C ASN A 192 3.74 6.92 -22.03
N PRO A 193 3.53 7.45 -20.80
CA PRO A 193 3.43 8.88 -20.58
C PRO A 193 4.67 9.69 -21.03
N TYR A 194 5.82 9.06 -21.11
CA TYR A 194 7.08 9.68 -21.57
C TYR A 194 7.30 9.54 -23.07
N LEU A 195 6.78 8.42 -23.66
CA LEU A 195 7.03 8.04 -25.06
C LEU A 195 5.96 8.53 -26.01
N TYR A 196 4.75 8.75 -25.54
CA TYR A 196 3.59 9.12 -26.35
C TYR A 196 2.91 10.38 -25.82
N SER A 197 2.10 11.02 -26.67
CA SER A 197 1.31 12.20 -26.31
C SER A 197 -0.16 11.89 -26.03
N ASP A 198 -0.53 10.61 -26.10
CA ASP A 198 -1.88 10.10 -25.91
C ASP A 198 -1.81 8.60 -25.60
N TYR A 199 -2.92 8.00 -25.20
CA TYR A 199 -3.05 6.58 -25.01
C TYR A 199 -2.80 5.80 -26.30
N THR A 200 -1.95 4.77 -26.23
CA THR A 200 -1.94 3.72 -27.27
C THR A 200 -3.21 2.87 -27.13
N ALA A 201 -3.62 2.18 -28.22
CA ALA A 201 -4.79 1.32 -28.17
C ALA A 201 -4.71 0.25 -27.05
N PRO A 202 -3.59 -0.49 -26.85
CA PRO A 202 -3.44 -1.42 -25.73
C PRO A 202 -3.46 -0.73 -24.36
N HIS A 203 -2.88 0.47 -24.25
CA HIS A 203 -2.92 1.22 -22.99
C HIS A 203 -4.37 1.57 -22.60
N ARG A 204 -5.14 2.11 -23.55
CA ARG A 204 -6.54 2.47 -23.33
C ARG A 204 -7.39 1.22 -23.00
N GLU A 205 -7.16 0.11 -23.71
CA GLU A 205 -7.81 -1.17 -23.45
C GLU A 205 -7.56 -1.65 -22.02
N ALA A 206 -6.29 -1.69 -21.59
CA ALA A 206 -5.92 -2.09 -20.24
C ALA A 206 -6.57 -1.20 -19.17
N GLN A 207 -6.56 0.13 -19.36
CA GLN A 207 -7.20 1.09 -18.45
C GLN A 207 -8.70 0.80 -18.29
N LEU A 208 -9.43 0.72 -19.40
CA LEU A 208 -10.87 0.46 -19.39
C LEU A 208 -11.21 -0.92 -18.81
N SER A 209 -10.38 -1.93 -19.06
CA SER A 209 -10.58 -3.29 -18.56
C SER A 209 -10.54 -3.33 -17.03
N TRP A 210 -9.44 -2.85 -16.40
CA TRP A 210 -9.35 -2.91 -14.95
C TRP A 210 -10.32 -1.91 -14.27
N MET A 211 -10.53 -0.71 -14.84
CA MET A 211 -11.50 0.26 -14.31
C MET A 211 -12.92 -0.32 -14.31
N GLY A 212 -13.32 -0.94 -15.43
CA GLY A 212 -14.62 -1.60 -15.53
C GLY A 212 -14.79 -2.74 -14.53
N SER A 213 -13.74 -3.55 -14.33
CA SER A 213 -13.74 -4.65 -13.37
C SER A 213 -13.81 -4.15 -11.92
N VAL A 214 -13.05 -3.11 -11.57
CA VAL A 214 -13.10 -2.47 -10.23
C VAL A 214 -14.48 -1.89 -9.96
N TYR A 215 -15.00 -1.11 -10.91
CA TYR A 215 -16.34 -0.52 -10.79
C TYR A 215 -17.44 -1.58 -10.65
N GLY A 216 -17.39 -2.60 -11.50
CA GLY A 216 -18.33 -3.72 -11.44
C GLY A 216 -18.29 -4.47 -10.10
N SER A 217 -17.09 -4.77 -9.60
CA SER A 217 -16.91 -5.47 -8.33
C SER A 217 -17.40 -4.65 -7.13
N THR A 218 -17.11 -3.34 -7.11
CA THR A 218 -17.61 -2.45 -6.04
C THR A 218 -19.12 -2.34 -6.04
N LEU A 219 -19.74 -2.26 -7.22
CA LEU A 219 -21.20 -2.26 -7.36
C LEU A 219 -21.86 -3.55 -6.89
N VAL A 220 -21.31 -4.72 -7.28
CA VAL A 220 -21.83 -6.03 -6.87
C VAL A 220 -21.79 -6.16 -5.34
N ASN A 221 -20.67 -5.78 -4.72
CA ASN A 221 -20.52 -5.82 -3.28
C ASN A 221 -21.50 -4.87 -2.57
N ALA A 222 -21.59 -3.63 -3.02
CA ALA A 222 -22.52 -2.65 -2.46
C ALA A 222 -23.99 -3.06 -2.64
N ALA A 223 -24.37 -3.58 -3.79
CA ALA A 223 -25.71 -4.06 -4.09
C ALA A 223 -26.09 -5.23 -3.18
N THR A 224 -25.17 -6.18 -2.98
CA THR A 224 -25.37 -7.31 -2.05
C THR A 224 -25.64 -6.82 -0.63
N ASP A 225 -24.87 -5.86 -0.14
CA ASP A 225 -25.01 -5.32 1.22
C ASP A 225 -26.27 -4.46 1.36
N ARG A 226 -26.70 -3.75 0.32
CA ARG A 226 -27.97 -2.99 0.25
C ARG A 226 -29.18 -3.86 -0.09
N LYS A 227 -29.02 -5.18 -0.31
CA LYS A 227 -30.08 -6.12 -0.72
C LYS A 227 -30.83 -5.66 -1.99
N GLN A 228 -30.07 -5.11 -2.94
CA GLN A 228 -30.53 -4.66 -4.26
C GLN A 228 -29.86 -5.49 -5.36
N THR A 229 -30.40 -5.43 -6.58
CA THR A 229 -29.66 -5.99 -7.72
C THR A 229 -28.55 -5.02 -8.17
N PRO A 230 -27.41 -5.52 -8.67
CA PRO A 230 -26.36 -4.65 -9.17
C PRO A 230 -26.82 -3.68 -10.25
N GLN A 231 -27.76 -4.10 -11.11
CA GLN A 231 -28.31 -3.25 -12.17
C GLN A 231 -29.12 -2.08 -11.62
N VAL A 232 -29.98 -2.32 -10.63
CA VAL A 232 -30.78 -1.26 -9.98
C VAL A 232 -29.89 -0.26 -9.29
N LEU A 233 -28.89 -0.75 -8.52
CA LEU A 233 -27.93 0.12 -7.85
C LEU A 233 -27.11 0.94 -8.86
N ARG A 234 -26.63 0.32 -9.94
CA ARG A 234 -25.91 0.99 -11.03
C ARG A 234 -26.75 2.13 -11.61
N THR A 235 -27.96 1.82 -12.04
CA THR A 235 -28.87 2.81 -12.67
C THR A 235 -29.10 4.00 -11.73
N ASN A 236 -29.33 3.73 -10.43
CA ASN A 236 -29.56 4.80 -9.46
C ASN A 236 -28.30 5.63 -9.21
N LEU A 237 -27.11 5.02 -9.06
CA LEU A 237 -25.88 5.77 -8.81
C LEU A 237 -25.46 6.59 -10.04
N GLU A 238 -25.51 6.01 -11.25
CA GLU A 238 -25.12 6.68 -12.49
C GLU A 238 -26.04 7.84 -12.88
N ALA A 239 -27.29 7.85 -12.40
CA ALA A 239 -28.22 8.95 -12.63
C ALA A 239 -28.01 10.15 -11.66
N GLY A 240 -27.09 10.04 -10.68
CA GLY A 240 -26.70 11.15 -9.80
C GLY A 240 -26.03 12.32 -10.55
N PRO A 241 -25.60 13.36 -9.83
CA PRO A 241 -25.48 13.47 -8.36
C PRO A 241 -26.81 13.70 -7.64
N TYR A 242 -26.85 13.34 -6.34
CA TYR A 242 -28.01 13.54 -5.49
C TYR A 242 -27.66 14.34 -4.24
N ILE A 243 -28.63 15.06 -3.67
CA ILE A 243 -28.57 15.49 -2.27
C ILE A 243 -28.95 14.32 -1.35
N ALA A 244 -28.58 14.37 -0.08
CA ALA A 244 -28.77 13.28 0.87
C ALA A 244 -30.26 12.86 0.99
N GLU A 245 -31.19 13.82 0.92
CA GLU A 245 -32.63 13.59 0.99
C GLU A 245 -33.14 12.78 -0.22
N ASP A 246 -32.60 13.02 -1.40
CA ASP A 246 -32.91 12.25 -2.62
C ASP A 246 -32.30 10.87 -2.57
N ALA A 247 -31.06 10.76 -2.11
CA ALA A 247 -30.39 9.48 -1.88
C ALA A 247 -31.17 8.59 -0.90
N LEU A 248 -31.75 9.18 0.14
CA LEU A 248 -32.63 8.48 1.09
C LEU A 248 -33.89 7.96 0.40
N ARG A 249 -34.55 8.78 -0.43
CA ARG A 249 -35.76 8.36 -1.17
C ARG A 249 -35.49 7.20 -2.14
N LEU A 250 -34.29 7.17 -2.73
CA LEU A 250 -33.80 6.10 -3.62
C LEU A 250 -33.24 4.89 -2.87
N LYS A 251 -33.26 4.90 -1.52
CA LYS A 251 -32.71 3.85 -0.66
C LYS A 251 -31.22 3.59 -0.90
N LEU A 252 -30.48 4.62 -1.33
CA LEU A 252 -29.02 4.58 -1.44
C LEU A 252 -28.37 4.75 -0.06
N ILE A 253 -29.05 5.43 0.85
CA ILE A 253 -28.68 5.56 2.27
C ILE A 253 -29.91 5.26 3.15
N ASP A 254 -29.73 5.18 4.46
CA ASP A 254 -30.81 4.79 5.39
C ASP A 254 -31.40 5.96 6.15
N LYS A 255 -30.60 7.01 6.41
CA LYS A 255 -31.05 8.20 7.15
C LYS A 255 -30.26 9.45 6.77
N VAL A 256 -30.88 10.59 7.02
CA VAL A 256 -30.25 11.91 6.96
C VAL A 256 -30.18 12.46 8.39
N GLY A 257 -28.99 12.90 8.81
CA GLY A 257 -28.76 13.43 10.16
C GLY A 257 -27.32 13.90 10.35
N GLN A 258 -27.14 14.80 11.33
CA GLN A 258 -25.85 15.32 11.71
C GLN A 258 -25.01 14.26 12.44
N VAL A 259 -23.71 14.50 12.57
CA VAL A 259 -22.81 13.62 13.32
C VAL A 259 -23.30 13.37 14.74
N LYS A 260 -23.82 14.39 15.41
CA LYS A 260 -24.36 14.26 16.78
C LYS A 260 -25.61 13.40 16.85
N ASP A 261 -26.42 13.38 15.81
CA ASP A 261 -27.63 12.57 15.77
C ASP A 261 -27.28 11.09 15.69
N ILE A 262 -26.33 10.71 14.82
CA ILE A 262 -25.88 9.31 14.71
C ILE A 262 -25.08 8.88 15.95
N GLU A 263 -24.23 9.74 16.54
CA GLU A 263 -23.55 9.47 17.82
C GLU A 263 -24.58 9.13 18.91
N SER A 264 -25.64 9.95 19.03
CA SER A 264 -26.73 9.73 19.99
C SER A 264 -27.49 8.42 19.70
N ALA A 265 -27.76 8.14 18.42
CA ALA A 265 -28.47 6.93 18.01
C ALA A 265 -27.66 5.66 18.33
N VAL A 266 -26.35 5.64 18.04
CA VAL A 266 -25.50 4.47 18.30
C VAL A 266 -25.27 4.26 19.80
N LEU A 267 -25.12 5.34 20.58
CA LEU A 267 -25.02 5.25 22.04
C LEU A 267 -26.30 4.70 22.67
N ALA A 268 -27.46 5.17 22.22
CA ALA A 268 -28.77 4.64 22.67
C ALA A 268 -28.90 3.14 22.35
N LYS A 269 -28.44 2.72 21.15
CA LYS A 269 -28.43 1.31 20.72
C LYS A 269 -27.47 0.45 21.54
N ALA A 270 -26.32 1.01 21.95
CA ALA A 270 -25.32 0.33 22.78
C ALA A 270 -25.76 0.18 24.26
N GLY A 271 -26.77 0.92 24.72
CA GLY A 271 -27.39 0.81 26.03
C GLY A 271 -26.94 1.87 27.04
N LYS A 272 -27.54 1.86 28.22
CA LYS A 272 -27.33 2.86 29.28
C LYS A 272 -25.83 2.85 29.71
N GLY A 273 -25.25 4.04 29.78
CA GLY A 273 -23.84 4.24 30.17
C GLY A 273 -22.86 3.91 29.06
N ALA A 274 -23.32 3.85 27.82
CA ALA A 274 -22.43 3.67 26.66
C ALA A 274 -21.60 4.92 26.40
N GLU A 275 -20.34 4.72 26.03
CA GLU A 275 -19.37 5.78 25.76
C GLU A 275 -18.75 5.58 24.38
N LEU A 276 -18.55 6.70 23.66
CA LEU A 276 -17.73 6.73 22.46
C LEU A 276 -16.26 6.67 22.84
N VAL A 277 -15.54 5.69 22.28
CA VAL A 277 -14.10 5.51 22.45
C VAL A 277 -13.42 5.58 21.09
N GLU A 278 -12.43 6.42 20.95
CA GLU A 278 -11.61 6.47 19.73
C GLU A 278 -11.04 5.10 19.40
N PHE A 279 -11.16 4.70 18.15
CA PHE A 279 -10.72 3.38 17.67
C PHE A 279 -9.24 3.11 17.95
N GLU A 280 -8.38 4.11 17.74
CA GLU A 280 -6.94 4.01 18.01
C GLU A 280 -6.61 3.82 19.51
N LYS A 281 -7.39 4.46 20.38
CA LYS A 281 -7.23 4.27 21.83
C LYS A 281 -7.55 2.84 22.24
N TYR A 282 -8.65 2.29 21.70
CA TYR A 282 -9.01 0.88 21.92
C TYR A 282 -7.98 -0.06 21.30
N MET A 283 -7.52 0.21 20.07
CA MET A 283 -6.49 -0.55 19.39
C MET A 283 -5.24 -0.73 20.25
N ARG A 284 -4.74 0.37 20.83
CA ARG A 284 -3.56 0.36 21.72
C ARG A 284 -3.81 -0.41 23.02
N SER A 285 -4.99 -0.27 23.62
CA SER A 285 -5.33 -0.92 24.89
C SER A 285 -5.64 -2.42 24.72
N SER A 286 -6.12 -2.85 23.56
CA SER A 286 -6.54 -4.22 23.27
C SER A 286 -5.44 -5.12 22.68
N ARG A 287 -4.24 -4.59 22.40
CA ARG A 287 -3.10 -5.40 21.94
C ARG A 287 -2.71 -6.41 23.03
N GLU A 288 -2.62 -7.68 22.67
CA GLU A 288 -2.13 -8.72 23.58
C GLU A 288 -0.66 -8.46 23.92
N ARG A 289 -0.36 -8.36 25.22
CA ARG A 289 1.00 -8.11 25.70
C ARG A 289 1.81 -9.38 25.90
N VAL A 290 1.16 -10.53 26.00
CA VAL A 290 1.81 -11.83 26.20
C VAL A 290 1.31 -12.80 25.12
N PRO A 291 2.22 -13.38 24.33
CA PRO A 291 1.84 -14.38 23.34
C PRO A 291 1.21 -15.60 24.00
N ARG A 292 0.07 -16.07 23.49
CA ARG A 292 -0.52 -17.36 23.93
C ARG A 292 0.34 -18.51 23.42
N PRO A 293 0.52 -19.61 24.17
CA PRO A 293 1.14 -20.83 23.64
C PRO A 293 0.26 -21.46 22.56
N GLY A 294 0.87 -22.17 21.62
CA GLY A 294 0.15 -22.92 20.58
C GLY A 294 0.69 -22.68 19.17
N PRO A 295 0.14 -23.39 18.18
CA PRO A 295 0.58 -23.25 16.80
C PRO A 295 0.35 -21.82 16.30
N ALA A 296 1.32 -21.30 15.55
CA ALA A 296 1.30 -19.97 14.99
C ALA A 296 1.28 -19.99 13.46
N ILE A 297 0.63 -18.99 12.88
CA ILE A 297 0.84 -18.55 11.50
C ILE A 297 1.68 -17.28 11.56
N ALA A 298 2.84 -17.31 10.88
CA ALA A 298 3.67 -16.12 10.73
C ALA A 298 3.01 -15.16 9.75
N ILE A 299 3.04 -13.86 10.08
CA ILE A 299 2.64 -12.79 9.19
C ILE A 299 3.90 -12.05 8.79
N VAL A 300 4.26 -12.14 7.52
CA VAL A 300 5.33 -11.34 6.90
C VAL A 300 4.65 -10.27 6.05
N GLU A 301 5.07 -9.03 6.22
CA GLU A 301 4.40 -7.88 5.60
C GLU A 301 5.40 -7.12 4.73
N GLY A 302 4.98 -6.78 3.49
CA GLY A 302 5.78 -5.98 2.55
C GLY A 302 4.90 -4.97 1.80
N GLU A 303 5.21 -3.67 1.96
CA GLU A 303 4.50 -2.57 1.31
C GLU A 303 5.47 -1.65 0.57
N GLY A 304 5.04 -1.15 -0.60
CA GLY A 304 5.80 -0.21 -1.41
C GLY A 304 6.66 -0.85 -2.49
N ALA A 305 7.57 -0.06 -3.07
CA ALA A 305 8.46 -0.52 -4.14
C ALA A 305 9.48 -1.56 -3.62
N ILE A 306 9.72 -2.61 -4.40
CA ILE A 306 10.68 -3.65 -4.06
C ILE A 306 12.08 -3.18 -4.45
N VAL A 307 12.97 -3.10 -3.44
CA VAL A 307 14.35 -2.63 -3.60
C VAL A 307 15.34 -3.57 -2.91
N THR A 308 16.59 -3.56 -3.36
CA THR A 308 17.68 -4.34 -2.73
C THR A 308 18.12 -3.70 -1.42
N GLY A 309 18.58 -4.54 -0.47
CA GLY A 309 19.15 -4.09 0.80
C GLY A 309 18.17 -4.12 1.96
N HIS A 310 18.43 -3.29 2.96
CA HIS A 310 17.68 -3.20 4.22
C HIS A 310 17.34 -1.75 4.58
N ASP A 311 16.35 -1.55 5.46
CA ASP A 311 15.82 -0.21 5.84
C ASP A 311 16.81 0.67 6.65
N GLY A 312 17.99 0.17 6.99
CA GLY A 312 19.00 0.90 7.79
C GLY A 312 19.60 2.14 7.12
N THR A 313 19.28 2.42 5.85
CA THR A 313 19.76 3.59 5.10
C THR A 313 18.65 4.61 4.82
N ALA A 314 17.42 4.32 5.19
CA ALA A 314 16.30 5.22 4.96
C ALA A 314 16.40 6.45 5.85
N ASN A 315 16.04 7.60 5.29
CA ASN A 315 15.83 8.82 6.07
C ASN A 315 14.77 8.53 7.16
N PRO A 316 15.08 8.63 8.46
CA PRO A 316 14.12 8.35 9.54
C PRO A 316 12.86 9.22 9.46
N PHE A 317 12.87 10.28 8.67
CA PHE A 317 11.74 11.16 8.40
C PHE A 317 11.04 10.86 7.04
N SER A 318 11.50 9.85 6.29
CA SER A 318 10.79 9.42 5.07
C SER A 318 9.48 8.71 5.44
N SER A 319 8.41 9.12 4.80
CA SER A 319 7.09 8.49 4.94
C SER A 319 6.81 7.45 3.84
N SER A 320 7.74 7.26 2.91
CA SER A 320 7.58 6.28 1.83
C SER A 320 7.94 4.87 2.32
N SER A 321 6.98 3.96 2.27
CA SER A 321 7.23 2.54 2.50
C SER A 321 7.98 1.95 1.31
N ALA A 322 9.01 1.14 1.59
CA ALA A 322 9.68 0.30 0.60
C ALA A 322 9.80 -1.13 1.13
N MET A 323 9.71 -2.09 0.21
CA MET A 323 9.88 -3.50 0.51
C MET A 323 11.35 -3.86 0.26
N TYR A 324 12.15 -3.83 1.32
CA TYR A 324 13.58 -4.15 1.25
C TYR A 324 13.78 -5.67 1.21
N SER A 325 14.55 -6.15 0.23
CA SER A 325 14.68 -7.59 -0.02
C SER A 325 15.35 -8.34 1.12
N ASP A 326 16.35 -7.74 1.79
CA ASP A 326 17.05 -8.38 2.90
C ASP A 326 16.11 -8.55 4.11
N ASP A 327 15.31 -7.52 4.43
CA ASP A 327 14.40 -7.53 5.56
C ASP A 327 13.27 -8.54 5.37
N ILE A 328 12.66 -8.56 4.18
CA ILE A 328 11.57 -9.51 3.88
C ILE A 328 12.10 -10.95 3.82
N ALA A 329 13.25 -11.16 3.18
CA ALA A 329 13.86 -12.49 3.13
C ALA A 329 14.21 -12.98 4.54
N GLN A 330 14.81 -12.12 5.37
CA GLN A 330 15.13 -12.48 6.76
C GLN A 330 13.89 -12.83 7.56
N ALA A 331 12.80 -12.03 7.47
CA ALA A 331 11.54 -12.31 8.14
C ALA A 331 10.94 -13.68 7.72
N LEU A 332 11.08 -14.04 6.43
CA LEU A 332 10.68 -15.37 5.94
C LEU A 332 11.57 -16.48 6.51
N TYR A 333 12.89 -16.28 6.58
CA TYR A 333 13.81 -17.26 7.20
C TYR A 333 13.58 -17.40 8.70
N ASP A 334 13.34 -16.32 9.42
CA ASP A 334 12.99 -16.36 10.85
C ASP A 334 11.69 -17.14 11.07
N ALA A 335 10.71 -16.99 10.17
CA ALA A 335 9.49 -17.78 10.21
C ALA A 335 9.76 -19.29 9.91
N ILE A 336 10.76 -19.61 9.10
CA ILE A 336 11.17 -21.00 8.83
C ILE A 336 11.80 -21.63 10.07
N GLU A 337 12.63 -20.89 10.79
CA GLU A 337 13.36 -21.38 11.98
C GLU A 337 12.46 -21.52 13.21
N ASP A 338 11.40 -20.73 13.31
CA ASP A 338 10.47 -20.75 14.43
C ASP A 338 9.63 -22.04 14.47
N LYS A 339 9.83 -22.86 15.50
CA LYS A 339 9.16 -24.17 15.67
C LYS A 339 7.64 -24.07 15.89
N ASP A 340 7.15 -22.95 16.42
CA ASP A 340 5.72 -22.71 16.63
C ASP A 340 5.01 -22.39 15.32
N VAL A 341 5.70 -21.79 14.37
CA VAL A 341 5.18 -21.40 13.05
C VAL A 341 4.94 -22.64 12.19
N LYS A 342 3.70 -22.81 11.76
CA LYS A 342 3.26 -23.94 10.91
C LYS A 342 2.94 -23.54 9.48
N ALA A 343 2.64 -22.26 9.24
CA ALA A 343 2.40 -21.68 7.93
C ALA A 343 2.78 -20.20 7.95
N ILE A 344 2.89 -19.60 6.78
CA ILE A 344 3.21 -18.18 6.60
C ILE A 344 2.09 -17.54 5.77
N VAL A 345 1.57 -16.41 6.22
CA VAL A 345 0.81 -15.48 5.37
C VAL A 345 1.74 -14.33 5.02
N PHE A 346 2.02 -14.20 3.73
CA PHE A 346 2.82 -13.11 3.20
C PHE A 346 1.88 -12.04 2.63
N ARG A 347 1.75 -10.91 3.37
CA ARG A 347 0.95 -9.76 2.92
C ARG A 347 1.78 -8.92 1.99
N VAL A 348 1.32 -8.78 0.73
CA VAL A 348 2.00 -8.03 -0.33
C VAL A 348 1.13 -6.87 -0.80
N SER A 349 1.64 -5.64 -0.63
CA SER A 349 1.02 -4.42 -1.17
C SER A 349 2.07 -3.62 -1.96
N SER A 350 2.44 -4.11 -3.17
CA SER A 350 3.57 -3.59 -3.94
C SER A 350 3.25 -3.42 -5.43
N PRO A 351 3.63 -2.28 -6.04
CA PRO A 351 3.53 -2.08 -7.49
C PRO A 351 4.66 -2.82 -8.25
N GLY A 352 5.60 -3.43 -7.55
CA GLY A 352 6.82 -4.05 -8.07
C GLY A 352 8.08 -3.28 -7.76
N GLY A 353 9.16 -3.57 -8.48
CA GLY A 353 10.46 -2.94 -8.27
C GLY A 353 11.58 -3.71 -8.94
N SER A 354 12.73 -3.83 -8.25
CA SER A 354 13.91 -4.54 -8.73
C SER A 354 13.63 -6.04 -8.95
N ASP A 355 14.02 -6.56 -10.10
CA ASP A 355 13.96 -7.98 -10.45
C ASP A 355 14.84 -8.83 -9.53
N THR A 356 16.06 -8.36 -9.24
CA THR A 356 17.01 -9.05 -8.36
C THR A 356 16.52 -9.11 -6.92
N ALA A 357 15.94 -8.01 -6.40
CA ALA A 357 15.32 -7.98 -5.08
C ALA A 357 14.10 -8.91 -5.02
N SER A 358 13.28 -8.91 -6.07
CA SER A 358 12.11 -9.79 -6.17
C SER A 358 12.51 -11.28 -6.20
N GLU A 359 13.60 -11.63 -6.91
CA GLU A 359 14.11 -13.01 -6.93
C GLU A 359 14.66 -13.44 -5.57
N GLN A 360 15.34 -12.55 -4.83
CA GLN A 360 15.82 -12.84 -3.47
C GLN A 360 14.66 -13.17 -2.53
N ILE A 361 13.58 -12.38 -2.55
CA ILE A 361 12.38 -12.64 -1.75
C ILE A 361 11.72 -13.95 -2.18
N LEU A 362 11.60 -14.20 -3.49
CA LEU A 362 11.02 -15.43 -4.01
C LEU A 362 11.83 -16.67 -3.59
N ALA A 363 13.16 -16.56 -3.53
CA ALA A 363 14.00 -17.65 -3.03
C ALA A 363 13.68 -18.01 -1.57
N ALA A 364 13.40 -17.03 -0.71
CA ALA A 364 12.98 -17.27 0.67
C ALA A 364 11.56 -17.91 0.73
N VAL A 365 10.64 -17.52 -0.17
CA VAL A 365 9.33 -18.19 -0.31
C VAL A 365 9.50 -19.67 -0.69
N ARG A 366 10.40 -19.99 -1.63
CA ARG A 366 10.74 -21.38 -2.00
C ARG A 366 11.33 -22.15 -0.82
N ALA A 367 12.24 -21.52 -0.06
CA ALA A 367 12.85 -22.13 1.13
C ALA A 367 11.79 -22.49 2.18
N ALA A 368 10.80 -21.62 2.42
CA ALA A 368 9.71 -21.90 3.35
C ALA A 368 8.89 -23.13 2.91
N LYS A 369 8.56 -23.21 1.62
CA LYS A 369 7.85 -24.38 1.05
C LYS A 369 8.69 -25.65 1.16
N ALA A 370 9.99 -25.61 0.89
CA ALA A 370 10.91 -26.74 1.05
C ALA A 370 11.00 -27.20 2.52
N ALA A 371 10.91 -26.28 3.48
CA ALA A 371 10.81 -26.55 4.91
C ALA A 371 9.41 -27.03 5.35
N LYS A 372 8.51 -27.33 4.41
CA LYS A 372 7.11 -27.78 4.65
C LYS A 372 6.26 -26.76 5.43
N LYS A 373 6.59 -25.49 5.32
CA LYS A 373 5.77 -24.38 5.82
C LYS A 373 5.09 -23.71 4.63
N PRO A 374 3.80 -23.98 4.39
CA PRO A 374 3.09 -23.40 3.26
C PRO A 374 3.06 -21.88 3.39
N VAL A 375 3.31 -21.19 2.27
CA VAL A 375 3.23 -19.73 2.16
C VAL A 375 1.96 -19.39 1.39
N VAL A 376 1.06 -18.65 2.02
CA VAL A 376 -0.12 -18.07 1.37
C VAL A 376 0.08 -16.58 1.21
N VAL A 377 0.06 -16.10 -0.02
CA VAL A 377 0.12 -14.67 -0.29
C VAL A 377 -1.27 -14.07 -0.12
N SER A 378 -1.34 -13.00 0.67
CA SER A 378 -2.51 -12.10 0.79
C SER A 378 -2.19 -10.79 0.06
N MET A 379 -2.81 -10.57 -1.07
CA MET A 379 -2.57 -9.35 -1.84
C MET A 379 -3.39 -8.18 -1.29
N GLY A 380 -2.73 -7.03 -1.08
CA GLY A 380 -3.35 -5.77 -0.69
C GLY A 380 -3.91 -5.00 -1.88
N THR A 381 -3.72 -3.68 -1.88
CA THR A 381 -4.18 -2.82 -2.98
C THR A 381 -3.50 -3.16 -4.29
N TYR A 382 -2.19 -3.46 -4.24
CA TYR A 382 -1.38 -3.85 -5.39
C TYR A 382 -0.58 -5.11 -5.06
N ALA A 383 -0.41 -5.99 -6.02
CA ALA A 383 0.61 -7.02 -6.02
C ALA A 383 0.99 -7.29 -7.48
N ALA A 384 1.59 -6.29 -8.11
CA ALA A 384 1.81 -6.24 -9.55
C ALA A 384 3.31 -6.24 -9.88
N SER A 385 3.67 -6.73 -11.06
CA SER A 385 5.04 -6.76 -11.54
C SER A 385 5.97 -7.51 -10.56
N GLY A 386 6.98 -6.90 -9.97
CA GLY A 386 7.80 -7.50 -8.90
C GLY A 386 6.97 -8.02 -7.73
N GLY A 387 5.84 -7.34 -7.38
CA GLY A 387 4.89 -7.81 -6.37
C GLY A 387 4.19 -9.11 -6.75
N TYR A 388 3.93 -9.32 -8.05
CA TYR A 388 3.46 -10.62 -8.54
C TYR A 388 4.60 -11.64 -8.63
N TRP A 389 5.82 -11.21 -8.98
CA TRP A 389 7.01 -12.07 -9.01
C TRP A 389 7.22 -12.77 -7.65
N VAL A 390 7.29 -12.00 -6.56
CA VAL A 390 7.48 -12.57 -5.20
C VAL A 390 6.32 -13.48 -4.76
N SER A 391 5.15 -13.32 -5.37
CA SER A 391 3.94 -14.07 -5.08
C SER A 391 3.78 -15.35 -5.92
N SER A 392 4.41 -15.39 -7.10
CA SER A 392 4.09 -16.33 -8.18
C SER A 392 4.18 -17.80 -7.80
N GLU A 393 5.12 -18.18 -6.94
CA GLU A 393 5.35 -19.56 -6.51
C GLU A 393 4.84 -19.86 -5.09
N ALA A 394 4.03 -19.00 -4.50
CA ALA A 394 3.37 -19.28 -3.23
C ALA A 394 2.53 -20.56 -3.28
N SER A 395 2.24 -21.14 -2.11
CA SER A 395 1.37 -22.32 -2.01
C SER A 395 -0.08 -22.03 -2.40
N ALA A 396 -0.51 -20.78 -2.16
CA ALA A 396 -1.77 -20.22 -2.66
C ALA A 396 -1.68 -18.69 -2.67
N ILE A 397 -2.47 -18.07 -3.53
CA ILE A 397 -2.59 -16.61 -3.66
C ILE A 397 -4.06 -16.23 -3.44
N VAL A 398 -4.29 -15.32 -2.50
CA VAL A 398 -5.61 -14.74 -2.19
C VAL A 398 -5.57 -13.25 -2.49
N ALA A 399 -6.52 -12.75 -3.24
CA ALA A 399 -6.62 -11.33 -3.62
C ALA A 399 -8.06 -10.82 -3.53
N HIS A 400 -8.24 -9.54 -3.21
CA HIS A 400 -9.54 -8.90 -3.37
C HIS A 400 -9.95 -8.84 -4.84
N PRO A 401 -11.26 -8.83 -5.16
CA PRO A 401 -11.72 -8.68 -6.55
C PRO A 401 -11.10 -7.48 -7.25
N THR A 402 -10.82 -6.43 -6.46
CA THR A 402 -10.34 -5.13 -6.93
C THR A 402 -8.84 -4.90 -6.73
N THR A 403 -8.10 -5.85 -6.19
CA THR A 403 -6.62 -5.82 -6.15
C THR A 403 -6.08 -5.69 -7.57
N LEU A 404 -5.12 -4.80 -7.80
CA LEU A 404 -4.41 -4.73 -9.07
C LEU A 404 -3.17 -5.62 -9.03
N THR A 405 -3.09 -6.59 -9.97
CA THR A 405 -2.05 -7.61 -9.99
C THR A 405 -1.59 -7.93 -11.42
N GLY A 406 -0.82 -8.99 -11.61
CA GLY A 406 -0.23 -9.33 -12.90
C GLY A 406 0.86 -8.34 -13.28
N SER A 407 0.66 -7.54 -14.32
CA SER A 407 1.68 -6.64 -14.89
C SER A 407 3.00 -7.39 -15.16
N ILE A 408 2.88 -8.69 -15.60
CA ILE A 408 4.00 -9.58 -15.90
C ILE A 408 4.69 -9.05 -17.13
N GLY A 409 5.75 -8.27 -16.89
CA GLY A 409 6.46 -7.54 -17.91
C GLY A 409 7.57 -6.69 -17.31
N VAL A 410 8.44 -6.17 -18.14
CA VAL A 410 9.60 -5.38 -17.76
C VAL A 410 9.66 -4.12 -18.60
N PHE A 411 10.14 -3.04 -18.01
CA PHE A 411 10.55 -1.84 -18.70
C PHE A 411 11.83 -1.31 -18.09
N GLY A 412 12.55 -0.51 -18.84
CA GLY A 412 13.76 0.16 -18.36
C GLY A 412 14.24 1.20 -19.35
N GLY A 413 15.20 2.00 -18.93
CA GLY A 413 15.76 3.06 -19.75
C GLY A 413 16.23 4.24 -18.92
N LYS A 414 16.36 5.40 -19.57
CA LYS A 414 16.87 6.64 -18.97
C LYS A 414 16.27 7.87 -19.64
N PHE A 415 16.46 9.01 -19.01
CA PHE A 415 16.34 10.31 -19.69
C PHE A 415 17.70 10.78 -20.15
N ALA A 416 17.82 11.14 -21.45
CA ALA A 416 18.98 11.83 -21.96
C ALA A 416 18.68 13.34 -21.95
N LEU A 417 19.45 14.07 -21.15
CA LEU A 417 19.23 15.50 -20.87
C LEU A 417 20.22 16.40 -21.64
N GLY A 418 21.24 15.84 -22.30
CA GLY A 418 22.27 16.62 -23.01
C GLY A 418 21.67 17.69 -23.93
N PRO A 419 20.80 17.32 -24.90
CA PRO A 419 20.22 18.31 -25.82
C PRO A 419 19.34 19.38 -25.16
N ALA A 420 18.79 19.06 -23.98
CA ALA A 420 18.03 20.04 -23.19
C ALA A 420 18.97 21.03 -22.50
N LEU A 421 20.05 20.56 -21.90
CA LEU A 421 21.02 21.36 -21.17
C LEU A 421 21.90 22.23 -22.10
N GLU A 422 22.19 21.75 -23.31
CA GLU A 422 22.89 22.54 -24.34
C GLU A 422 22.17 23.86 -24.65
N LYS A 423 20.83 23.91 -24.56
CA LYS A 423 20.06 25.17 -24.75
C LYS A 423 20.36 26.22 -23.67
N PHE A 424 20.93 25.80 -22.54
CA PHE A 424 21.33 26.66 -21.43
C PHE A 424 22.85 26.84 -21.36
N GLY A 425 23.59 26.39 -22.38
CA GLY A 425 25.05 26.48 -22.43
C GLY A 425 25.77 25.46 -21.50
N VAL A 426 25.08 24.37 -21.11
CA VAL A 426 25.65 23.30 -20.30
C VAL A 426 25.90 22.07 -21.16
N ASP A 427 27.18 21.70 -21.30
CA ASP A 427 27.61 20.52 -22.06
C ASP A 427 27.86 19.32 -21.14
N ILE A 428 27.29 18.17 -21.47
CA ILE A 428 27.61 16.89 -20.85
C ILE A 428 28.58 16.15 -21.75
N ARG A 429 29.81 15.87 -21.26
CA ARG A 429 30.84 15.11 -21.98
C ARG A 429 31.15 13.85 -21.20
N GLN A 430 31.06 12.69 -21.86
CA GLN A 430 31.34 11.38 -21.27
C GLN A 430 32.75 10.94 -21.60
N ILE A 431 33.44 10.44 -20.59
CA ILE A 431 34.74 9.74 -20.73
C ILE A 431 34.55 8.36 -20.11
N GLY A 432 34.94 7.31 -20.82
CA GLY A 432 34.78 5.94 -20.36
C GLY A 432 36.08 5.14 -20.48
N VAL A 433 36.23 4.14 -19.63
CA VAL A 433 37.30 3.11 -19.71
C VAL A 433 36.59 1.75 -19.61
N GLY A 434 37.03 0.80 -20.41
CA GLY A 434 36.43 -0.53 -20.44
C GLY A 434 35.52 -0.76 -21.64
N GLY A 435 34.49 -1.59 -21.46
CA GLY A 435 33.58 -1.93 -22.53
C GLY A 435 32.62 -0.79 -22.89
N GLU A 436 32.07 -0.83 -24.09
CA GLU A 436 31.19 0.21 -24.66
C GLU A 436 29.91 0.44 -23.83
N TYR A 437 29.46 -0.61 -23.14
CA TYR A 437 28.26 -0.55 -22.26
C TYR A 437 28.49 0.26 -20.97
N ALA A 438 29.75 0.54 -20.58
CA ALA A 438 30.05 1.30 -19.36
C ALA A 438 29.38 2.68 -19.30
N GLY A 439 29.10 3.29 -20.44
CA GLY A 439 28.44 4.58 -20.56
C GLY A 439 26.93 4.52 -20.86
N ALA A 440 26.31 3.34 -20.90
CA ALA A 440 24.95 3.16 -21.39
C ALA A 440 23.91 4.01 -20.64
N PHE A 441 24.08 4.20 -19.33
CA PHE A 441 23.16 4.99 -18.48
C PHE A 441 23.59 6.45 -18.22
N GLY A 442 24.61 6.95 -18.97
CA GLY A 442 24.96 8.37 -18.92
C GLY A 442 23.83 9.25 -19.44
N MET A 443 23.60 10.40 -18.77
CA MET A 443 22.49 11.31 -19.11
C MET A 443 22.76 12.26 -20.29
N GLY A 444 23.97 12.22 -20.88
CA GLY A 444 24.36 13.14 -21.97
C GLY A 444 23.68 12.85 -23.31
N GLY A 445 23.36 11.60 -23.60
CA GLY A 445 22.75 11.17 -24.86
C GLY A 445 22.01 9.85 -24.74
N GLU A 446 21.32 9.47 -25.82
CA GLU A 446 20.64 8.19 -25.93
C GLU A 446 21.67 7.03 -26.01
N MET A 447 21.23 5.80 -25.76
CA MET A 447 22.04 4.59 -25.96
C MET A 447 22.42 4.46 -27.44
N ASN A 448 23.69 4.18 -27.72
CA ASN A 448 24.12 3.79 -29.07
C ASN A 448 23.58 2.39 -29.43
N GLN A 449 23.79 1.96 -30.69
CA GLN A 449 23.27 0.69 -31.20
C GLN A 449 23.77 -0.52 -30.39
N ALA A 450 25.05 -0.56 -30.03
CA ALA A 450 25.62 -1.68 -29.25
C ALA A 450 25.09 -1.71 -27.81
N GLN A 451 25.05 -0.55 -27.17
CA GLN A 451 24.46 -0.40 -25.83
C GLN A 451 22.98 -0.82 -25.80
N ARG A 452 22.21 -0.36 -26.80
CA ARG A 452 20.80 -0.71 -26.92
C ARG A 452 20.61 -2.21 -27.16
N ALA A 453 21.39 -2.83 -28.01
CA ALA A 453 21.32 -4.27 -28.26
C ALA A 453 21.63 -5.10 -26.98
N ALA A 454 22.65 -4.69 -26.21
CA ALA A 454 22.99 -5.34 -24.95
C ALA A 454 21.86 -5.14 -23.91
N PHE A 455 21.33 -3.93 -23.80
CA PHE A 455 20.21 -3.59 -22.91
C PHE A 455 18.94 -4.38 -23.27
N SER A 456 18.59 -4.40 -24.56
CA SER A 456 17.43 -5.15 -25.07
C SER A 456 17.53 -6.64 -24.75
N GLY A 457 18.70 -7.26 -25.00
CA GLY A 457 18.93 -8.66 -24.66
C GLY A 457 18.86 -8.95 -23.15
N TRP A 458 19.22 -7.99 -22.31
CA TRP A 458 19.05 -8.11 -20.86
C TRP A 458 17.57 -8.03 -20.46
N MET A 459 16.81 -7.12 -21.04
CA MET A 459 15.36 -7.00 -20.83
C MET A 459 14.62 -8.29 -21.24
N ASP A 460 15.03 -8.91 -22.36
CA ASP A 460 14.44 -10.18 -22.81
C ASP A 460 14.70 -11.32 -21.81
N ARG A 461 15.88 -11.38 -21.23
CA ARG A 461 16.20 -12.37 -20.18
C ARG A 461 15.36 -12.17 -18.92
N ILE A 462 15.20 -10.92 -18.44
CA ILE A 462 14.35 -10.64 -17.27
C ILE A 462 12.90 -11.05 -17.55
N TYR A 463 12.38 -10.70 -18.74
CA TYR A 463 11.02 -11.08 -19.11
C TYR A 463 10.86 -12.60 -19.21
N GLY A 464 11.82 -13.30 -19.83
CA GLY A 464 11.82 -14.76 -19.91
C GLY A 464 11.83 -15.41 -18.52
N ASN A 465 12.70 -14.97 -17.63
CA ASN A 465 12.73 -15.44 -16.25
C ASN A 465 11.39 -15.24 -15.54
N PHE A 466 10.75 -14.08 -15.74
CA PHE A 466 9.46 -13.83 -15.12
C PHE A 466 8.38 -14.80 -15.64
N ILE A 467 8.32 -15.04 -16.94
CA ILE A 467 7.41 -16.03 -17.55
C ILE A 467 7.63 -17.41 -16.91
N ASP A 468 8.89 -17.84 -16.79
CA ASP A 468 9.25 -19.15 -16.24
C ASP A 468 8.82 -19.29 -14.77
N ARG A 469 9.05 -18.26 -13.92
CA ARG A 469 8.58 -18.24 -12.52
C ARG A 469 7.07 -18.37 -12.40
N VAL A 470 6.34 -17.65 -13.25
CA VAL A 470 4.87 -17.73 -13.25
C VAL A 470 4.40 -19.09 -13.77
N ALA A 471 5.00 -19.60 -14.84
CA ALA A 471 4.65 -20.91 -15.41
C ALA A 471 4.85 -22.03 -14.38
N GLU A 472 5.99 -22.05 -13.68
CA GLU A 472 6.31 -23.02 -12.64
C GLU A 472 5.37 -22.89 -11.43
N GLY A 473 5.23 -21.69 -10.91
CA GLY A 473 4.45 -21.45 -9.68
C GLY A 473 2.96 -21.65 -9.86
N ARG A 474 2.41 -21.25 -11.02
CA ARG A 474 0.97 -21.37 -11.33
C ARG A 474 0.64 -22.67 -12.08
N LYS A 475 1.63 -23.49 -12.42
CA LYS A 475 1.47 -24.73 -13.20
C LYS A 475 0.76 -24.48 -14.53
N LEU A 476 1.09 -23.38 -15.18
CA LEU A 476 0.56 -22.99 -16.49
C LEU A 476 1.61 -23.26 -17.56
N PRO A 477 1.22 -23.66 -18.80
CA PRO A 477 2.15 -23.72 -19.92
C PRO A 477 2.81 -22.34 -20.15
N PRO A 478 4.13 -22.27 -20.44
CA PRO A 478 4.80 -20.98 -20.69
C PRO A 478 4.14 -20.14 -21.79
N GLU A 479 3.61 -20.77 -22.82
CA GLU A 479 2.88 -20.10 -23.90
C GLU A 479 1.61 -19.42 -23.36
N ARG A 480 0.87 -20.11 -22.48
CA ARG A 480 -0.33 -19.52 -21.85
C ARG A 480 0.05 -18.32 -20.99
N VAL A 481 1.17 -18.42 -20.25
CA VAL A 481 1.67 -17.27 -19.47
C VAL A 481 2.03 -16.11 -20.39
N ARG A 482 2.69 -16.35 -21.55
CA ARG A 482 2.99 -15.29 -22.53
C ARG A 482 1.73 -14.60 -23.08
N GLU A 483 0.64 -15.34 -23.28
CA GLU A 483 -0.63 -14.77 -23.73
C GLU A 483 -1.23 -13.79 -22.74
N ILE A 484 -1.25 -14.16 -21.45
CA ILE A 484 -1.89 -13.38 -20.36
C ILE A 484 -0.94 -12.37 -19.69
N ALA A 485 0.35 -12.39 -20.03
CA ALA A 485 1.38 -11.49 -19.53
C ALA A 485 1.41 -10.17 -20.29
N LYS A 486 2.43 -9.96 -21.12
CA LYS A 486 2.63 -8.78 -21.97
C LYS A 486 2.63 -7.44 -21.21
N GLY A 487 2.81 -7.47 -19.90
CA GLY A 487 2.67 -6.31 -19.03
C GLY A 487 1.24 -5.96 -18.63
N GLN A 488 0.23 -6.77 -19.01
CA GLN A 488 -1.18 -6.56 -18.70
C GLN A 488 -1.41 -6.53 -17.18
N VAL A 489 -2.10 -5.47 -16.72
CA VAL A 489 -2.63 -5.37 -15.37
C VAL A 489 -4.00 -6.05 -15.34
N TRP A 490 -4.21 -6.87 -14.33
CA TRP A 490 -5.45 -7.58 -14.07
C TRP A 490 -5.99 -7.18 -12.69
N THR A 491 -7.30 -7.18 -12.52
CA THR A 491 -7.89 -7.17 -11.18
C THR A 491 -7.81 -8.56 -10.56
N GLY A 492 -7.94 -8.66 -9.23
CA GLY A 492 -7.97 -9.97 -8.58
C GLY A 492 -9.09 -10.87 -9.10
N ALA A 493 -10.26 -10.30 -9.43
CA ALA A 493 -11.35 -11.04 -10.07
C ALA A 493 -10.92 -11.63 -11.43
N GLN A 494 -10.36 -10.80 -12.32
CA GLN A 494 -9.85 -11.25 -13.62
C GLN A 494 -8.69 -12.24 -13.47
N ALA A 495 -7.76 -11.98 -12.56
CA ALA A 495 -6.60 -12.83 -12.28
C ALA A 495 -7.01 -14.24 -11.79
N ARG A 496 -8.13 -14.34 -11.06
CA ARG A 496 -8.72 -15.63 -10.66
C ARG A 496 -9.21 -16.42 -11.86
N GLU A 497 -9.86 -15.78 -12.82
CA GLU A 497 -10.40 -16.43 -14.02
C GLU A 497 -9.31 -17.00 -14.93
N ILE A 498 -8.14 -16.33 -14.99
CA ILE A 498 -7.01 -16.73 -15.83
C ILE A 498 -5.95 -17.56 -15.10
N GLY A 499 -6.17 -17.93 -13.83
CA GLY A 499 -5.30 -18.82 -13.06
C GLY A 499 -4.10 -18.16 -12.39
N LEU A 500 -4.03 -16.83 -12.36
CA LEU A 500 -2.97 -16.09 -11.66
C LEU A 500 -3.23 -15.95 -10.16
N VAL A 501 -4.47 -16.09 -9.69
CA VAL A 501 -4.92 -16.04 -8.29
C VAL A 501 -5.71 -17.32 -7.99
N ASP A 502 -5.59 -17.86 -6.78
CA ASP A 502 -6.27 -19.09 -6.38
C ASP A 502 -7.65 -18.84 -5.78
N GLU A 503 -7.79 -17.79 -4.98
CA GLU A 503 -9.04 -17.46 -4.29
C GLU A 503 -9.26 -15.95 -4.24
N VAL A 504 -10.52 -15.55 -4.36
CA VAL A 504 -10.94 -14.17 -4.12
C VAL A 504 -11.31 -14.01 -2.66
N GLY A 505 -10.69 -13.03 -1.97
CA GLY A 505 -10.92 -12.79 -0.55
C GLY A 505 -9.90 -11.81 0.05
N GLY A 506 -10.03 -11.57 1.35
CA GLY A 506 -9.13 -10.71 2.12
C GLY A 506 -8.13 -11.49 2.97
N PHE A 507 -7.51 -10.77 3.92
CA PHE A 507 -6.48 -11.30 4.80
C PHE A 507 -6.92 -12.54 5.59
N TYR A 508 -8.12 -12.52 6.17
CA TYR A 508 -8.59 -13.65 6.97
C TYR A 508 -8.89 -14.90 6.13
N GLN A 509 -9.29 -14.76 4.86
CA GLN A 509 -9.38 -15.87 3.92
C GLN A 509 -7.99 -16.47 3.64
N ALA A 510 -6.95 -15.63 3.51
CA ALA A 510 -5.58 -16.11 3.39
C ALA A 510 -5.12 -16.85 4.67
N VAL A 511 -5.48 -16.37 5.85
CA VAL A 511 -5.21 -17.06 7.14
C VAL A 511 -5.92 -18.41 7.18
N ASP A 512 -7.20 -18.48 6.80
CA ASP A 512 -7.96 -19.74 6.78
C ASP A 512 -7.38 -20.73 5.76
N LYS A 513 -6.93 -20.24 4.61
CA LYS A 513 -6.21 -21.06 3.62
C LYS A 513 -4.89 -21.59 4.17
N ALA A 514 -4.11 -20.74 4.87
CA ALA A 514 -2.87 -21.16 5.51
C ALA A 514 -3.10 -22.22 6.59
N LYS A 515 -4.14 -22.06 7.43
CA LYS A 515 -4.58 -23.07 8.40
C LYS A 515 -4.88 -24.40 7.71
N SER A 516 -5.69 -24.37 6.65
CA SER A 516 -6.07 -25.57 5.89
C SER A 516 -4.85 -26.29 5.32
N LEU A 517 -3.92 -25.56 4.68
CA LEU A 517 -2.70 -26.13 4.08
C LEU A 517 -1.74 -26.69 5.13
N ALA A 518 -1.72 -26.12 6.34
CA ALA A 518 -0.91 -26.62 7.45
C ALA A 518 -1.60 -27.68 8.32
N GLY A 519 -2.84 -28.06 8.02
CA GLY A 519 -3.62 -29.04 8.80
C GLY A 519 -3.96 -28.58 10.21
N ILE A 520 -4.00 -27.27 10.48
CA ILE A 520 -4.28 -26.71 11.82
C ILE A 520 -5.78 -26.74 12.08
N GLN A 521 -6.17 -27.44 13.16
CA GLN A 521 -7.54 -27.44 13.66
C GLN A 521 -7.71 -26.42 14.80
N GLY A 522 -8.84 -25.70 14.82
CA GLY A 522 -9.17 -24.73 15.88
C GLY A 522 -8.46 -23.38 15.74
N ASP A 523 -8.30 -22.68 16.85
CA ASP A 523 -7.70 -21.34 16.88
C ASP A 523 -6.19 -21.39 16.64
N VAL A 524 -5.68 -20.33 16.03
CA VAL A 524 -4.27 -20.15 15.71
C VAL A 524 -3.82 -18.77 16.16
N ARG A 525 -2.59 -18.68 16.60
CA ARG A 525 -1.95 -17.40 16.93
C ARG A 525 -1.34 -16.79 15.66
N LEU A 526 -1.64 -15.53 15.39
CA LEU A 526 -0.97 -14.75 14.37
C LEU A 526 0.30 -14.13 14.97
N LYS A 527 1.47 -14.43 14.40
CA LYS A 527 2.77 -13.91 14.85
C LYS A 527 3.38 -13.07 13.74
N ARG A 528 3.47 -11.75 13.95
CA ARG A 528 4.17 -10.87 13.02
C ARG A 528 5.67 -11.12 13.10
N MET A 529 6.30 -11.28 11.94
CA MET A 529 7.75 -11.46 11.75
C MET A 529 8.31 -10.15 11.18
N THR A 530 8.30 -9.12 12.00
CA THR A 530 8.86 -7.82 11.61
C THR A 530 10.16 -7.59 12.35
N THR A 531 11.19 -7.17 11.65
CA THR A 531 12.34 -6.48 12.23
C THR A 531 11.87 -5.09 12.64
N GLN A 532 11.17 -4.99 13.79
CA GLN A 532 10.92 -3.68 14.40
C GLN A 532 12.25 -3.16 14.92
N VAL A 533 12.80 -2.17 14.23
CA VAL A 533 13.90 -1.37 14.76
C VAL A 533 13.39 -0.73 16.06
N SER A 534 14.04 -1.00 17.18
CA SER A 534 13.64 -0.38 18.44
C SER A 534 13.79 1.15 18.30
N PRO A 535 12.96 1.97 19.00
CA PRO A 535 13.12 3.43 18.95
C PRO A 535 14.53 3.88 19.34
N PHE A 536 15.25 3.06 20.10
CA PHE A 536 16.63 3.32 20.51
C PHE A 536 17.62 3.03 19.38
N GLU A 537 17.49 1.93 18.66
CA GLU A 537 18.30 1.58 17.48
C GLU A 537 18.05 2.57 16.33
N ALA A 538 16.80 2.99 16.12
CA ALA A 538 16.46 4.03 15.16
C ALA A 538 17.08 5.39 15.53
N LEU A 539 17.16 5.72 16.82
CA LEU A 539 17.84 6.92 17.32
C LEU A 539 19.36 6.81 17.18
N GLU A 540 19.93 5.64 17.44
CA GLU A 540 21.38 5.37 17.32
C GLU A 540 21.82 5.47 15.85
N GLY A 541 21.02 4.92 14.91
CA GLY A 541 21.20 5.09 13.47
C GLY A 541 21.09 6.55 13.03
N ALA A 542 20.16 7.32 13.61
CA ALA A 542 20.01 8.75 13.34
C ALA A 542 21.15 9.62 13.93
N LEU A 543 21.71 9.23 15.08
CA LEU A 543 22.80 9.95 15.75
C LEU A 543 24.19 9.54 15.27
N GLY A 544 24.34 8.32 14.70
CA GLY A 544 25.60 7.80 14.14
C GLY A 544 26.00 8.42 12.80
N VAL A 545 25.20 9.31 12.24
CA VAL A 545 25.44 9.96 10.95
C VAL A 545 26.29 11.22 11.13
N SER A 546 27.44 11.25 10.46
CA SER A 546 28.47 12.28 10.42
C SER A 546 27.97 13.75 10.27
N ALA A 547 28.84 14.73 10.56
CA ALA A 547 28.60 16.19 10.57
C ALA A 547 27.89 16.83 9.35
N ASN A 548 27.71 16.09 8.24
CA ASN A 548 26.85 16.51 7.14
C ASN A 548 25.36 16.50 7.47
N SER A 549 24.95 15.73 8.46
CA SER A 549 23.53 15.57 8.87
C SER A 549 23.01 16.74 9.66
N ALA A 550 23.83 17.50 10.36
CA ALA A 550 23.41 18.73 11.05
C ALA A 550 22.96 19.82 10.06
N ARG A 551 23.57 19.89 8.86
CA ARG A 551 23.12 20.77 7.77
C ARG A 551 21.82 20.29 7.14
N THR A 552 21.64 18.98 7.05
CA THR A 552 20.41 18.36 6.56
C THR A 552 19.25 18.55 7.52
N LEU A 553 19.50 18.48 8.85
CA LEU A 553 18.50 18.74 9.88
C LEU A 553 18.04 20.20 9.92
N ALA A 554 18.96 21.16 9.72
CA ALA A 554 18.61 22.58 9.65
C ALA A 554 17.82 22.92 8.37
N ALA A 555 18.18 22.31 7.23
CA ALA A 555 17.42 22.43 5.98
C ALA A 555 16.06 21.71 6.10
N ALA A 556 16.01 20.56 6.74
CA ALA A 556 14.79 19.80 6.98
C ALA A 556 13.79 20.60 7.84
N ALA A 557 14.23 21.23 8.93
CA ALA A 557 13.36 22.03 9.82
C ALA A 557 12.70 23.21 9.06
N TRP A 558 13.36 23.76 8.04
CA TRP A 558 12.81 24.80 7.17
C TRP A 558 11.82 24.23 6.14
N ILE A 559 12.07 23.02 5.63
CA ILE A 559 11.26 22.31 4.63
C ILE A 559 9.99 21.70 5.23
N PHE A 560 10.01 21.30 6.52
CA PHE A 560 8.85 20.70 7.20
C PHE A 560 7.63 21.62 7.34
N GLY A 561 7.78 22.92 7.08
CA GLY A 561 6.67 23.90 7.05
C GLY A 561 5.96 24.02 5.71
N ASP A 562 6.52 23.48 4.60
CA ASP A 562 5.93 23.66 3.26
C ASP A 562 5.45 22.32 2.65
N PRO A 563 4.13 22.14 2.44
CA PRO A 563 3.56 20.94 1.84
C PRO A 563 4.08 20.62 0.42
N ARG A 564 4.54 21.66 -0.32
CA ARG A 564 5.05 21.52 -1.70
C ARG A 564 6.45 20.90 -1.73
N ALA A 565 7.28 21.24 -0.74
CA ALA A 565 8.62 20.66 -0.59
C ALA A 565 8.55 19.16 -0.25
N LYS A 566 7.53 18.72 0.46
CA LYS A 566 7.32 17.31 0.78
C LYS A 566 7.01 16.49 -0.47
N GLY A 567 6.12 16.97 -1.35
CA GLY A 567 5.83 16.29 -2.61
C GLY A 567 7.09 16.14 -3.49
N LEU A 568 7.94 17.17 -3.55
CA LEU A 568 9.20 17.13 -4.29
C LEU A 568 10.21 16.13 -3.70
N LEU A 569 10.29 16.01 -2.37
CA LEU A 569 11.17 15.04 -1.70
C LEU A 569 10.70 13.61 -1.87
N ASP A 570 9.40 13.36 -1.84
CA ASP A 570 8.81 12.04 -2.10
C ASP A 570 9.04 11.62 -3.57
N GLU A 571 8.97 12.57 -4.51
CA GLU A 571 9.27 12.35 -5.92
C GLU A 571 10.76 12.09 -6.17
N MET A 572 11.66 12.84 -5.51
CA MET A 572 13.11 12.60 -5.55
C MET A 572 13.52 11.29 -4.88
N ALA A 573 12.84 10.86 -3.82
CA ALA A 573 13.08 9.58 -3.18
C ALA A 573 12.65 8.41 -4.09
N GLN A 574 11.51 8.54 -4.78
CA GLN A 574 11.07 7.58 -5.79
C GLN A 574 12.04 7.53 -6.98
N GLU A 575 12.55 8.68 -7.44
CA GLU A 575 13.53 8.74 -8.53
C GLU A 575 14.87 8.09 -8.12
N ARG A 576 15.30 8.28 -6.88
CA ARG A 576 16.49 7.60 -6.34
C ARG A 576 16.30 6.08 -6.23
N MET A 577 15.12 5.62 -5.86
CA MET A 577 14.77 4.18 -5.87
C MET A 577 14.74 3.63 -7.31
N ARG A 578 14.26 4.40 -8.29
CA ARG A 578 14.31 4.06 -9.72
C ARG A 578 15.74 3.96 -10.24
N SER A 579 16.63 4.84 -9.81
CA SER A 579 18.05 4.85 -10.22
C SER A 579 18.86 3.68 -9.65
N GLN A 580 18.35 2.99 -8.63
CA GLN A 580 18.97 1.81 -8.01
C GLN A 580 18.56 0.47 -8.66
N GLY A 581 17.99 0.49 -9.86
CA GLY A 581 17.71 -0.73 -10.63
C GLY A 581 16.26 -1.21 -10.61
N ALA A 582 15.31 -0.37 -10.22
CA ALA A 582 13.88 -0.71 -10.24
C ALA A 582 13.33 -0.79 -11.68
N MET A 583 13.46 -1.95 -12.31
CA MET A 583 13.04 -2.17 -13.71
C MET A 583 11.66 -2.80 -13.87
N VAL A 584 11.03 -3.20 -12.78
CA VAL A 584 9.79 -3.97 -12.79
C VAL A 584 8.77 -3.25 -11.91
N LEU A 585 8.20 -2.18 -12.43
CA LEU A 585 7.14 -1.39 -11.78
C LEU A 585 5.82 -1.51 -12.56
N SER A 586 4.73 -1.49 -11.84
CA SER A 586 3.39 -1.27 -12.41
C SER A 586 3.05 0.23 -12.37
N PRO A 587 2.31 0.78 -13.33
CA PRO A 587 1.80 2.14 -13.19
C PRO A 587 0.93 2.22 -11.93
N THR A 588 1.27 3.11 -11.01
CA THR A 588 0.41 3.43 -9.88
C THR A 588 -0.73 4.31 -10.39
N PRO A 589 -1.98 4.01 -10.09
CA PRO A 589 -3.06 4.98 -10.32
C PRO A 589 -2.74 6.27 -9.57
N VAL A 590 -2.83 7.39 -10.26
CA VAL A 590 -2.64 8.70 -9.63
C VAL A 590 -3.68 8.87 -8.53
N LYS A 591 -3.23 9.30 -7.36
CA LYS A 591 -4.09 9.60 -6.20
C LYS A 591 -4.96 10.80 -6.48
#